data_30dd1b889a7c74d2f4ddb04ecb407fb3
#
_entry.id   30dd1b889a7c74d2f4ddb04ecb407fb3
#
_cell.length_a   1.000
_cell.length_b   1.000
_cell.length_c   1.000
_cell.angle_alpha   90.00
_cell.angle_beta   90.00
_cell.angle_gamma   90.00
#
_symmetry.space_group_name_H-M   'P 1'
#
loop_
_entity.id
_entity.type
_entity.pdbx_description
1 polymer ?
#
loop_
_entity_poly.entity_id
_entity_poly.type
_entity_poly.pdbx_seq_one_letter_code
_entity_poly.pdbx_strand_id
1 'polypeptide(L)'
;MLDKAMIEMMAQGIWDTCYMTLVSTFFGYVIGLPLGIALTLTDENGITPNRAIYRVLDIIINVTRSVPFLILLIAVMPLTKLLVGKSYGSTATIVPLTLAAAPLVGRMVESSLKEVPAGVIEAALSMGAKTGTIVRKV
;
A
#
# COMPACT_ATOMS: atom_id res chain seq x y z
N MET A 1 -19.29 -31.59 19.93
CA MET A 1 -19.76 -31.88 18.56
C MET A 1 -19.93 -30.56 17.83
N LEU A 2 -19.41 -30.49 16.61
CA LEU A 2 -19.60 -29.30 15.79
C LEU A 2 -21.04 -29.26 15.28
N ASP A 3 -21.80 -28.30 15.76
CA ASP A 3 -23.15 -28.06 15.30
C ASP A 3 -23.14 -27.50 13.87
N LYS A 4 -24.16 -27.79 13.07
CA LYS A 4 -24.26 -27.28 11.69
C LYS A 4 -24.15 -25.77 11.63
N ALA A 5 -24.74 -25.07 12.59
CA ALA A 5 -24.62 -23.62 12.73
C ALA A 5 -23.17 -23.15 12.98
N MET A 6 -22.40 -23.91 13.75
CA MET A 6 -20.97 -23.62 13.99
C MET A 6 -20.15 -23.77 12.71
N ILE A 7 -20.42 -24.80 11.93
CA ILE A 7 -19.73 -25.01 10.64
C ILE A 7 -20.05 -23.88 9.66
N GLU A 8 -21.30 -23.46 9.58
CA GLU A 8 -21.73 -22.34 8.74
C GLU A 8 -21.06 -21.02 9.17
N MET A 9 -21.00 -20.74 10.46
CA MET A 9 -20.29 -19.56 11.01
C MET A 9 -18.80 -19.59 10.68
N MET A 10 -18.16 -20.74 10.81
CA MET A 10 -16.73 -20.90 10.48
C MET A 10 -16.48 -20.70 8.98
N ALA A 11 -17.32 -21.27 8.13
CA ALA A 11 -17.22 -21.10 6.69
C ALA A 11 -17.43 -19.63 6.28
N GLN A 12 -18.40 -18.96 6.88
CA GLN A 12 -18.62 -17.53 6.65
C GLN A 12 -17.43 -16.69 7.12
N GLY A 13 -16.86 -17.01 8.28
CA GLY A 13 -15.68 -16.32 8.80
C GLY A 13 -14.45 -16.48 7.90
N ILE A 14 -14.24 -17.66 7.33
CA ILE A 14 -13.16 -17.90 6.36
C ILE A 14 -13.41 -17.09 5.08
N TRP A 15 -14.63 -17.10 4.57
CA TRP A 15 -14.99 -16.29 3.40
C TRP A 15 -14.77 -14.81 3.62
N ASP A 16 -15.25 -14.27 4.74
CA ASP A 16 -15.08 -12.86 5.09
C ASP A 16 -13.59 -12.49 5.23
N THR A 17 -12.79 -13.35 5.84
CA THR A 17 -11.35 -13.17 5.97
C THR A 17 -10.66 -13.13 4.62
N CYS A 18 -10.96 -14.07 3.74
CA CYS A 18 -10.41 -14.09 2.38
C CYS A 18 -10.84 -12.84 1.60
N TYR A 19 -12.09 -12.48 1.68
CA TYR A 19 -12.64 -11.29 1.04
C TYR A 19 -11.94 -10.02 1.50
N MET A 20 -11.87 -9.78 2.80
CA MET A 20 -11.19 -8.60 3.37
C MET A 20 -9.72 -8.57 2.98
N THR A 21 -9.02 -9.67 3.08
CA THR A 21 -7.58 -9.76 2.79
C THR A 21 -7.30 -9.49 1.31
N LEU A 22 -7.98 -10.16 0.42
CA LEU A 22 -7.75 -10.02 -1.03
C LEU A 22 -8.09 -8.62 -1.52
N VAL A 23 -9.23 -8.09 -1.13
CA VAL A 23 -9.67 -6.76 -1.58
C VAL A 23 -8.80 -5.65 -1.00
N SER A 24 -8.49 -5.70 0.30
CA SER A 24 -7.62 -4.69 0.92
C SER A 24 -6.18 -4.76 0.41
N THR A 25 -5.66 -5.94 0.13
CA THR A 25 -4.35 -6.11 -0.50
C THR A 25 -4.32 -5.53 -1.90
N PHE A 26 -5.35 -5.80 -2.70
CA PHE A 26 -5.47 -5.22 -4.05
C PHE A 26 -5.44 -3.69 -4.01
N PHE A 27 -6.27 -3.06 -3.20
CA PHE A 27 -6.26 -1.61 -3.06
C PHE A 27 -5.00 -1.08 -2.39
N GLY A 28 -4.43 -1.83 -1.46
CA GLY A 28 -3.13 -1.53 -0.85
C GLY A 28 -2.03 -1.44 -1.91
N TYR A 29 -2.01 -2.34 -2.87
CA TYR A 29 -1.08 -2.30 -4.01
C TYR A 29 -1.40 -1.18 -5.00
N VAL A 30 -2.67 -0.94 -5.31
CA VAL A 30 -3.08 0.17 -6.19
C VAL A 30 -2.59 1.52 -5.68
N ILE A 31 -2.58 1.72 -4.36
CA ILE A 31 -2.10 2.94 -3.72
C ILE A 31 -0.60 2.86 -3.43
N GLY A 32 -0.13 1.75 -2.89
CA GLY A 32 1.24 1.56 -2.42
C GLY A 32 2.27 1.47 -3.54
N LEU A 33 1.94 0.86 -4.66
CA LEU A 33 2.85 0.76 -5.81
C LEU A 33 3.25 2.14 -6.36
N PRO A 34 2.31 3.06 -6.67
CA PRO A 34 2.66 4.42 -7.06
C PRO A 34 3.44 5.17 -5.99
N LEU A 35 3.10 4.97 -4.71
CA LEU A 35 3.84 5.57 -3.59
C LEU A 35 5.30 5.13 -3.54
N GLY A 36 5.55 3.84 -3.67
CA GLY A 36 6.90 3.28 -3.68
C GLY A 36 7.72 3.75 -4.88
N ILE A 37 7.10 3.81 -6.05
CA ILE A 37 7.73 4.36 -7.26
C ILE A 37 8.08 5.84 -7.06
N ALA A 38 7.15 6.64 -6.52
CA ALA A 38 7.37 8.05 -6.25
C ALA A 38 8.50 8.28 -5.24
N LEU A 39 8.58 7.48 -4.18
CA LEU A 39 9.68 7.52 -3.22
C LEU A 39 11.03 7.22 -3.87
N THR A 40 11.08 6.18 -4.70
CA THR A 40 12.32 5.79 -5.38
C THR A 40 12.78 6.86 -6.38
N LEU A 41 11.86 7.42 -7.16
CA LEU A 41 12.18 8.46 -8.14
C LEU A 41 12.60 9.78 -7.50
N THR A 42 12.02 10.13 -6.37
CA THR A 42 12.27 11.41 -5.68
C THR A 42 13.41 11.36 -4.66
N ASP A 43 13.96 10.18 -4.40
CA ASP A 43 15.16 10.02 -3.54
C ASP A 43 16.35 10.78 -4.10
N GLU A 44 17.33 11.10 -3.25
CA GLU A 44 18.57 11.83 -3.63
C GLU A 44 19.31 11.12 -4.78
N ASN A 45 19.27 9.79 -4.81
CA ASN A 45 19.86 8.97 -5.86
C ASN A 45 18.86 8.55 -6.94
N GLY A 46 17.65 9.09 -6.92
CA GLY A 46 16.61 8.78 -7.88
C GLY A 46 16.77 9.48 -9.23
N ILE A 47 15.94 9.10 -10.20
CA ILE A 47 15.98 9.66 -11.56
C ILE A 47 15.53 11.13 -11.57
N THR A 48 14.54 11.46 -10.72
CA THR A 48 13.98 12.83 -10.58
C THR A 48 14.05 13.27 -9.13
N PRO A 49 15.25 13.58 -8.59
CA PRO A 49 15.39 13.92 -7.18
C PRO A 49 14.54 15.12 -6.78
N ASN A 50 13.75 14.97 -5.73
CA ASN A 50 12.97 16.06 -5.15
C ASN A 50 12.86 15.86 -3.63
N ARG A 51 13.71 16.54 -2.90
CA ARG A 51 13.80 16.40 -1.44
C ARG A 51 12.50 16.73 -0.71
N ALA A 52 11.76 17.72 -1.19
CA ALA A 52 10.50 18.13 -0.56
C ALA A 52 9.41 17.04 -0.70
N ILE A 53 9.22 16.53 -1.91
CA ILE A 53 8.25 15.46 -2.18
C ILE A 53 8.62 14.18 -1.43
N TYR A 54 9.88 13.78 -1.49
CA TYR A 54 10.36 12.60 -0.77
C TYR A 54 10.10 12.71 0.73
N ARG A 55 10.44 13.84 1.33
CA ARG A 55 10.25 14.06 2.77
C ARG A 55 8.77 14.02 3.18
N VAL A 56 7.89 14.64 2.39
CA VAL A 56 6.44 14.61 2.67
C VAL A 56 5.90 13.19 2.60
N LEU A 57 6.22 12.44 1.56
CA LEU A 57 5.80 11.05 1.40
C LEU A 57 6.39 10.15 2.50
N ASP A 58 7.65 10.33 2.84
CA ASP A 58 8.33 9.58 3.89
C ASP A 58 7.67 9.81 5.26
N ILE A 59 7.35 11.06 5.59
CA ILE A 59 6.66 11.40 6.84
C ILE A 59 5.28 10.75 6.89
N ILE A 60 4.49 10.86 5.82
CA ILE A 60 3.14 10.27 5.75
C ILE A 60 3.21 8.76 5.96
N ILE A 61 4.12 8.08 5.27
CA ILE A 61 4.30 6.63 5.36
C ILE A 61 4.73 6.22 6.78
N ASN A 62 5.71 6.91 7.34
CA ASN A 62 6.23 6.58 8.67
C ASN A 62 5.20 6.84 9.77
N VAL A 63 4.49 7.96 9.72
CA VAL A 63 3.42 8.27 10.67
C VAL A 63 2.31 7.22 10.61
N THR A 64 1.83 6.89 9.41
CA THR A 64 0.77 5.90 9.24
C THR A 64 1.19 4.52 9.74
N ARG A 65 2.42 4.11 9.50
CA ARG A 65 2.96 2.82 9.99
C ARG A 65 3.23 2.80 11.49
N SER A 66 3.44 3.95 12.09
CA SER A 66 3.68 4.07 13.54
C SER A 66 2.40 3.98 14.37
N VAL A 67 1.25 4.21 13.75
CA VAL A 67 -0.05 4.14 14.43
C VAL A 67 -0.48 2.66 14.58
N PRO A 68 -0.74 2.19 15.80
CA PRO A 68 -1.31 0.85 16.00
C PRO A 68 -2.62 0.68 15.23
N PHE A 69 -2.79 -0.48 14.60
CA PHE A 69 -3.94 -0.74 13.72
C PHE A 69 -5.29 -0.45 14.37
N LEU A 70 -5.46 -0.80 15.64
CA LEU A 70 -6.71 -0.54 16.36
C LEU A 70 -7.03 0.96 16.48
N ILE A 71 -6.00 1.78 16.69
CA ILE A 71 -6.15 3.24 16.73
C ILE A 71 -6.47 3.79 15.35
N LEU A 72 -5.79 3.29 14.33
CA LEU A 72 -6.06 3.64 12.94
C LEU A 72 -7.50 3.30 12.55
N LEU A 73 -7.98 2.12 12.93
CA LEU A 73 -9.34 1.66 12.67
C LEU A 73 -10.37 2.63 13.26
N ILE A 74 -10.19 3.04 14.51
CA ILE A 74 -11.09 3.99 15.18
C ILE A 74 -10.99 5.38 14.55
N ALA A 75 -9.78 5.86 14.29
CA ALA A 75 -9.55 7.18 13.69
C ALA A 75 -10.16 7.31 12.28
N VAL A 76 -10.23 6.22 11.53
CA VAL A 76 -10.74 6.21 10.16
C VAL A 76 -12.24 5.86 10.09
N MET A 77 -12.89 5.57 11.22
CA MET A 77 -14.32 5.27 11.24
C MET A 77 -15.20 6.31 10.51
N PRO A 78 -15.00 7.63 10.71
CA PRO A 78 -15.79 8.62 9.97
C PRO A 78 -15.60 8.53 8.46
N LEU A 79 -14.36 8.32 8.00
CA LEU A 79 -14.03 8.13 6.60
C LEU A 79 -14.65 6.82 6.06
N THR A 80 -14.57 5.75 6.82
CA THR A 80 -15.18 4.46 6.47
C THR A 80 -16.68 4.59 6.29
N LYS A 81 -17.35 5.28 7.21
CA LYS A 81 -18.79 5.55 7.11
C LYS A 81 -19.15 6.38 5.88
N LEU A 82 -18.31 7.34 5.52
CA LEU A 82 -18.51 8.17 4.33
C LEU A 82 -18.36 7.37 3.05
N LEU A 83 -17.39 6.46 2.96
CA LEU A 83 -17.08 5.69 1.75
C LEU A 83 -17.99 4.47 1.57
N VAL A 84 -18.33 3.79 2.67
CA VAL A 84 -19.04 2.50 2.65
C VAL A 84 -20.49 2.63 3.13
N GLY A 85 -20.82 3.71 3.81
CA GLY A 85 -22.15 3.95 4.38
C GLY A 85 -22.33 3.40 5.80
N LYS A 86 -21.40 2.58 6.29
CA LYS A 86 -21.39 2.02 7.65
C LYS A 86 -19.98 1.89 8.19
N SER A 87 -19.82 1.86 9.50
CA SER A 87 -18.52 1.82 10.18
C SER A 87 -18.11 0.43 10.67
N TYR A 88 -18.90 -0.58 10.40
CA TYR A 88 -18.69 -1.95 10.88
C TYR A 88 -18.96 -2.98 9.77
N GLY A 89 -18.46 -4.19 9.97
CA GLY A 89 -18.60 -5.32 9.04
C GLY A 89 -17.37 -5.52 8.15
N SER A 90 -17.39 -6.58 7.38
CA SER A 90 -16.26 -7.00 6.53
C SER A 90 -15.90 -5.95 5.47
N THR A 91 -16.89 -5.41 4.77
CA THR A 91 -16.68 -4.37 3.76
C THR A 91 -16.15 -3.07 4.37
N ALA A 92 -16.64 -2.67 5.54
CA ALA A 92 -16.16 -1.48 6.24
C ALA A 92 -14.70 -1.64 6.68
N THR A 93 -14.31 -2.82 7.14
CA THR A 93 -12.95 -3.12 7.59
C THR A 93 -11.92 -3.05 6.46
N ILE A 94 -12.31 -3.20 5.21
CA ILE A 94 -11.43 -3.05 4.05
C ILE A 94 -10.78 -1.66 4.01
N VAL A 95 -11.49 -0.61 4.38
CA VAL A 95 -10.95 0.76 4.36
C VAL A 95 -9.73 0.94 5.28
N PRO A 96 -9.80 0.66 6.58
CA PRO A 96 -8.63 0.77 7.45
C PRO A 96 -7.53 -0.23 7.11
N LEU A 97 -7.87 -1.45 6.65
CA LEU A 97 -6.88 -2.43 6.20
C LEU A 97 -6.11 -1.93 4.98
N THR A 98 -6.78 -1.34 4.01
CA THR A 98 -6.15 -0.73 2.84
C THR A 98 -5.22 0.41 3.23
N LEU A 99 -5.66 1.28 4.13
CA LEU A 99 -4.84 2.40 4.62
C LEU A 99 -3.62 1.93 5.42
N ALA A 100 -3.71 0.82 6.11
CA ALA A 100 -2.57 0.21 6.79
C ALA A 100 -1.62 -0.49 5.82
N ALA A 101 -2.15 -1.17 4.80
CA ALA A 101 -1.37 -1.92 3.83
C ALA A 101 -0.62 -1.02 2.82
N ALA A 102 -1.23 0.06 2.36
CA ALA A 102 -0.66 0.92 1.33
C ALA A 102 0.73 1.49 1.70
N PRO A 103 0.97 2.05 2.90
CA PRO A 103 2.30 2.51 3.28
C PRO A 103 3.33 1.37 3.40
N LEU A 104 2.90 0.20 3.85
CA LEU A 104 3.76 -0.98 3.93
C LEU A 104 4.21 -1.42 2.53
N VAL A 105 3.25 -1.56 1.61
CA VAL A 105 3.53 -1.89 0.21
C VAL A 105 4.43 -0.84 -0.42
N GLY A 106 4.16 0.44 -0.22
CA GLY A 106 4.98 1.54 -0.73
C GLY A 106 6.44 1.44 -0.29
N ARG A 107 6.67 1.12 0.97
CA ARG A 107 8.03 0.95 1.50
C ARG A 107 8.73 -0.30 0.97
N MET A 108 7.99 -1.40 0.80
CA MET A 108 8.53 -2.63 0.20
C MET A 108 8.90 -2.43 -1.26
N VAL A 109 8.05 -1.75 -2.03
CA VAL A 109 8.31 -1.40 -3.43
C VAL A 109 9.55 -0.50 -3.54
N GLU A 110 9.65 0.53 -2.70
CA GLU A 110 10.85 1.40 -2.66
C GLU A 110 12.12 0.57 -2.41
N SER A 111 12.11 -0.30 -1.42
CA SER A 111 13.26 -1.16 -1.10
C SER A 111 13.65 -2.06 -2.27
N SER A 112 12.67 -2.71 -2.90
CA SER A 112 12.91 -3.59 -4.05
C SER A 112 13.44 -2.84 -5.27
N LEU A 113 12.89 -1.67 -5.57
CA LEU A 113 13.36 -0.85 -6.69
C LEU A 113 14.78 -0.32 -6.47
N LYS A 114 15.18 -0.06 -5.23
CA LYS A 114 16.55 0.35 -4.89
C LYS A 114 17.59 -0.76 -5.03
N GLU A 115 17.17 -2.01 -5.17
CA GLU A 115 18.08 -3.13 -5.45
C GLU A 115 18.56 -3.15 -6.91
N VAL A 116 17.88 -2.42 -7.82
CA VAL A 116 18.32 -2.31 -9.21
C VAL A 116 19.66 -1.55 -9.26
N PRO A 117 20.72 -2.12 -9.87
CA PRO A 117 22.03 -1.47 -9.93
C PRO A 117 21.96 -0.12 -10.65
N ALA A 118 22.59 0.89 -10.08
CA ALA A 118 22.63 2.24 -10.66
C ALA A 118 23.14 2.27 -12.09
N GLY A 119 24.12 1.43 -12.42
CA GLY A 119 24.65 1.31 -13.76
C GLY A 119 23.66 0.88 -14.81
N VAL A 120 22.66 0.05 -14.47
CA VAL A 120 21.58 -0.33 -15.37
C VAL A 120 20.69 0.87 -15.72
N ILE A 121 20.38 1.66 -14.70
CA ILE A 121 19.58 2.89 -14.86
C ILE A 121 20.34 3.92 -15.69
N GLU A 122 21.62 4.12 -15.40
CA GLU A 122 22.50 5.03 -16.15
C GLU A 122 22.62 4.62 -17.62
N ALA A 123 22.77 3.33 -17.88
CA ALA A 123 22.83 2.80 -19.26
C ALA A 123 21.50 3.08 -19.99
N ALA A 124 20.37 2.85 -19.36
CA ALA A 124 19.06 3.14 -19.94
C ALA A 124 18.86 4.63 -20.24
N LEU A 125 19.28 5.49 -19.32
CA LEU A 125 19.25 6.96 -19.52
C LEU A 125 20.14 7.39 -20.66
N SER A 126 21.35 6.83 -20.76
CA SER A 126 22.31 7.11 -21.85
C SER A 126 21.79 6.71 -23.22
N MET A 127 20.93 5.66 -23.27
CA MET A 127 20.23 5.26 -24.50
C MET A 127 18.98 6.10 -24.81
N GLY A 128 18.72 7.16 -24.04
CA GLY A 128 17.60 8.07 -24.25
C GLY A 128 16.26 7.56 -23.69
N ALA A 129 16.28 6.58 -22.78
CA ALA A 129 15.06 6.10 -22.17
C ALA A 129 14.43 7.16 -21.26
N LYS A 130 13.12 7.38 -21.40
CA LYS A 130 12.36 8.26 -20.54
C LYS A 130 12.08 7.58 -19.20
N THR A 131 11.88 8.37 -18.12
CA THR A 131 11.56 7.87 -16.78
C THR A 131 10.44 6.83 -16.78
N GLY A 132 9.35 7.10 -17.49
CA GLY A 132 8.23 6.15 -17.60
C GLY A 132 8.60 4.82 -18.26
N THR A 133 9.54 4.83 -19.21
CA THR A 133 10.05 3.62 -19.85
C THR A 133 10.91 2.81 -18.88
N ILE A 134 11.76 3.48 -18.12
CA ILE A 134 12.61 2.83 -17.12
C ILE A 134 11.74 2.17 -16.04
N VAL A 135 10.77 2.87 -15.48
CA VAL A 135 9.86 2.35 -14.46
C VAL A 135 9.08 1.12 -14.94
N ARG A 136 8.77 1.04 -16.23
CA ARG A 136 7.96 -0.07 -16.79
C ARG A 136 8.76 -1.25 -17.30
N LYS A 137 10.02 -1.06 -17.69
CA LYS A 137 10.80 -2.06 -18.42
C LYS A 137 12.13 -2.42 -17.77
N VAL A 138 12.64 -1.63 -16.88
CA VAL A 138 13.90 -1.85 -16.15
C VAL A 138 13.62 -2.17 -14.69
#